data_3f948f12d5b07f94fa624e49a3f4e630
#
_entry.id   3f948f12d5b07f94fa624e49a3f4e630
#
_cell.length_a   1.000
_cell.length_b   1.000
_cell.length_c   1.000
_cell.angle_alpha   90.00
_cell.angle_beta   90.00
_cell.angle_gamma   90.00
#
_symmetry.space_group_name_H-M   'P 1'
#
loop_
_entity.id
_entity.type
_entity.pdbx_description
1 polymer ?
#
loop_
_entity_poly.entity_id
_entity_poly.type
_entity_poly.pdbx_seq_one_letter_code
_entity_poly.pdbx_strand_id
1 'polypeptide(L)'
;MVWLRNVTKEDYSLDLDVNEDQHKFVASYKSILDHAFDEQDKEQMYAFIVCDDDVPVGVVEYCDQFEIMAYNICYLFIDRRYQRKGYGFKAIQLLLEKLRQEKKFNKVSVTLFDSNDVARKLYEKVGFIANGYSFEDEYDMELSI
;
A
#
# COMPACT_ATOMS: atom_id res chain seq x y z
N MET A 1 -11.87 -10.06 12.30
CA MET A 1 -12.17 -9.65 10.92
C MET A 1 -11.24 -8.52 10.52
N VAL A 2 -10.63 -8.63 9.35
CA VAL A 2 -9.71 -7.60 8.83
C VAL A 2 -10.52 -6.48 8.16
N TRP A 3 -10.15 -5.24 8.42
CA TRP A 3 -10.77 -4.06 7.82
C TRP A 3 -9.80 -2.90 7.72
N LEU A 4 -10.12 -1.93 6.87
CA LEU A 4 -9.32 -0.73 6.67
C LEU A 4 -9.98 0.43 7.40
N ARG A 5 -9.22 1.08 8.29
CA ARG A 5 -9.66 2.21 9.07
C ARG A 5 -8.94 3.48 8.59
N ASN A 6 -9.66 4.57 8.43
CA ASN A 6 -9.03 5.85 8.10
C ASN A 6 -8.02 6.22 9.17
N VAL A 7 -6.86 6.77 8.75
CA VAL A 7 -5.86 7.27 9.69
C VAL A 7 -6.35 8.53 10.40
N THR A 8 -5.91 8.69 11.64
CA THR A 8 -6.13 9.91 12.43
C THR A 8 -4.80 10.38 13.03
N LYS A 9 -4.76 11.59 13.55
CA LYS A 9 -3.55 12.13 14.21
C LYS A 9 -3.12 11.31 15.42
N GLU A 10 -4.05 10.61 16.07
CA GLU A 10 -3.75 9.72 17.19
C GLU A 10 -2.92 8.51 16.76
N ASP A 11 -2.98 8.13 15.49
CA ASP A 11 -2.24 6.98 14.96
C ASP A 11 -0.72 7.18 14.96
N TYR A 12 -0.23 8.41 15.12
CA TYR A 12 1.21 8.65 15.31
C TYR A 12 1.77 7.94 16.55
N SER A 13 0.92 7.63 17.54
CA SER A 13 1.35 6.92 18.73
C SER A 13 1.54 5.42 18.53
N LEU A 14 1.07 4.87 17.41
CA LEU A 14 1.28 3.46 17.08
C LEU A 14 2.73 3.22 16.67
N ASP A 15 3.29 2.11 17.10
CA ASP A 15 4.66 1.71 16.78
C ASP A 15 4.63 0.55 15.77
N LEU A 16 4.23 0.86 14.54
CA LEU A 16 4.19 -0.11 13.45
C LEU A 16 5.49 -0.04 12.65
N ASP A 17 6.13 -1.18 12.43
CA ASP A 17 7.39 -1.25 11.70
C ASP A 17 7.57 -2.63 11.08
N VAL A 18 8.38 -2.69 10.05
CA VAL A 18 8.79 -3.93 9.39
C VAL A 18 10.09 -4.44 10.00
N ASN A 19 10.52 -5.65 9.61
CA ASN A 19 11.86 -6.16 9.95
C ASN A 19 12.93 -5.28 9.31
N GLU A 20 14.12 -5.25 9.91
CA GLU A 20 15.23 -4.40 9.48
C GLU A 20 15.60 -4.60 7.99
N ASP A 21 15.58 -5.84 7.51
CA ASP A 21 15.90 -6.17 6.13
C ASP A 21 14.84 -5.67 5.12
N GLN A 22 13.68 -5.24 5.59
CA GLN A 22 12.59 -4.71 4.78
C GLN A 22 12.55 -3.18 4.75
N HIS A 23 13.32 -2.49 5.58
CA HIS A 23 13.31 -1.02 5.65
C HIS A 23 13.69 -0.36 4.31
N LYS A 24 14.49 -1.02 3.51
CA LYS A 24 14.89 -0.53 2.17
C LYS A 24 13.74 -0.49 1.16
N PHE A 25 12.63 -1.18 1.43
CA PHE A 25 11.49 -1.30 0.51
C PHE A 25 10.33 -0.36 0.82
N VAL A 26 10.27 0.18 2.03
CA VAL A 26 9.13 0.98 2.46
C VAL A 26 9.60 2.25 3.17
N ALA A 27 8.80 3.31 3.08
CA ALA A 27 9.00 4.50 3.90
C ALA A 27 8.70 4.17 5.37
N SER A 28 9.22 4.97 6.29
CA SER A 28 8.88 4.81 7.71
C SER A 28 7.40 5.05 7.95
N TYR A 29 6.87 4.45 8.98
CA TYR A 29 5.47 4.65 9.37
C TYR A 29 5.14 6.13 9.57
N LYS A 30 6.03 6.87 10.24
CA LYS A 30 5.87 8.32 10.44
C LYS A 30 5.79 9.07 9.10
N SER A 31 6.67 8.76 8.14
CA SER A 31 6.65 9.38 6.82
C SER A 31 5.34 9.11 6.08
N ILE A 32 4.82 7.89 6.16
CA ILE A 32 3.55 7.52 5.53
C ILE A 32 2.42 8.38 6.09
N LEU A 33 2.35 8.56 7.41
CA LEU A 33 1.35 9.41 8.04
C LEU A 33 1.55 10.89 7.68
N ASP A 34 2.79 11.37 7.68
CA ASP A 34 3.10 12.75 7.30
C ASP A 34 2.59 13.06 5.88
N HIS A 35 2.80 12.16 4.93
CA HIS A 35 2.29 12.31 3.56
C HIS A 35 0.76 12.37 3.52
N ALA A 36 0.08 11.54 4.31
CA ALA A 36 -1.37 11.48 4.33
C ALA A 36 -2.00 12.77 4.90
N PHE A 37 -1.29 13.46 5.78
CA PHE A 37 -1.77 14.71 6.40
C PHE A 37 -1.20 15.98 5.76
N ASP A 38 -0.36 15.85 4.73
CA ASP A 38 0.21 17.01 4.03
C ASP A 38 -0.82 17.62 3.07
N GLU A 39 -1.39 18.75 3.48
CA GLU A 39 -2.39 19.48 2.69
C GLU A 39 -1.78 20.23 1.49
N GLN A 40 -0.45 20.35 1.42
CA GLN A 40 0.25 21.05 0.34
C GLN A 40 0.73 20.10 -0.76
N ASP A 41 0.62 18.80 -0.54
CA ASP A 41 1.00 17.81 -1.53
C ASP A 41 0.07 17.89 -2.73
N LYS A 42 0.65 18.02 -3.93
CA LYS A 42 -0.10 18.06 -5.19
C LYS A 42 -0.77 16.74 -5.52
N GLU A 43 -0.21 15.63 -5.02
CA GLU A 43 -0.77 14.31 -5.15
C GLU A 43 -1.40 13.92 -3.82
N GLN A 44 -2.73 13.98 -3.76
CA GLN A 44 -3.46 13.58 -2.56
C GLN A 44 -3.14 12.14 -2.20
N MET A 45 -2.57 11.95 -1.01
CA MET A 45 -2.27 10.63 -0.46
C MET A 45 -3.40 10.21 0.48
N TYR A 46 -3.80 8.95 0.36
CA TYR A 46 -4.84 8.35 1.20
C TYR A 46 -4.23 7.17 1.94
N ALA A 47 -4.30 7.19 3.26
CA ALA A 47 -3.75 6.13 4.09
C ALA A 47 -4.80 5.51 4.98
N PHE A 48 -4.68 4.19 5.19
CA PHE A 48 -5.54 3.42 6.08
C PHE A 48 -4.68 2.57 7.00
N ILE A 49 -5.13 2.45 8.23
CA ILE A 49 -4.59 1.43 9.15
C ILE A 49 -5.28 0.12 8.82
N VAL A 50 -4.50 -0.93 8.64
CA VAL A 50 -5.01 -2.29 8.50
C VAL A 50 -5.25 -2.83 9.90
N CYS A 51 -6.48 -3.19 10.23
CA CYS A 51 -6.86 -3.69 11.54
C CYS A 51 -7.38 -5.12 11.44
N ASP A 52 -7.05 -5.93 12.44
CA ASP A 52 -7.72 -7.19 12.71
C ASP A 52 -8.53 -7.00 13.99
N ASP A 53 -9.85 -6.88 13.84
CA ASP A 53 -10.75 -6.40 14.89
C ASP A 53 -10.22 -5.05 15.43
N ASP A 54 -9.83 -4.97 16.70
CA ASP A 54 -9.31 -3.74 17.32
C ASP A 54 -7.79 -3.59 17.23
N VAL A 55 -7.09 -4.57 16.65
CA VAL A 55 -5.61 -4.59 16.62
C VAL A 55 -5.08 -4.00 15.33
N PRO A 56 -4.33 -2.88 15.37
CA PRO A 56 -3.63 -2.37 14.20
C PRO A 56 -2.49 -3.32 13.82
N VAL A 57 -2.49 -3.81 12.58
CA VAL A 57 -1.49 -4.78 12.11
C VAL A 57 -0.64 -4.25 10.96
N GLY A 58 -1.02 -3.13 10.34
CA GLY A 58 -0.27 -2.59 9.22
C GLY A 58 -0.86 -1.28 8.71
N VAL A 59 -0.30 -0.80 7.59
CA VAL A 59 -0.72 0.44 6.94
C VAL A 59 -0.66 0.27 5.43
N VAL A 60 -1.60 0.90 4.74
CA VAL A 60 -1.60 1.00 3.27
C VAL A 60 -1.84 2.45 2.86
N GLU A 61 -1.09 2.90 1.85
CA GLU A 61 -1.21 4.25 1.30
C GLU A 61 -1.30 4.19 -0.21
N TYR A 62 -2.23 4.94 -0.78
CA TYR A 62 -2.36 5.08 -2.22
C TYR A 62 -2.58 6.54 -2.61
N CYS A 63 -2.37 6.86 -3.87
CA CYS A 63 -2.69 8.16 -4.44
C CYS A 63 -3.37 8.02 -5.79
N ASP A 64 -3.97 9.13 -6.24
CA ASP A 64 -4.49 9.27 -7.60
C ASP A 64 -3.35 9.71 -8.51
N GLN A 65 -3.00 8.91 -9.50
CA GLN A 65 -1.95 9.25 -10.46
C GLN A 65 -2.58 9.57 -11.81
N PHE A 66 -2.91 10.83 -12.01
CA PHE A 66 -3.64 11.29 -13.19
C PHE A 66 -2.85 11.14 -14.48
N GLU A 67 -1.52 11.24 -14.43
CA GLU A 67 -0.68 11.11 -15.63
C GLU A 67 -0.85 9.76 -16.32
N ILE A 68 -1.14 8.71 -15.56
CA ILE A 68 -1.36 7.37 -16.11
C ILE A 68 -2.81 6.91 -15.94
N MET A 69 -3.68 7.77 -15.43
CA MET A 69 -5.10 7.47 -15.19
C MET A 69 -5.28 6.20 -14.37
N ALA A 70 -4.60 6.13 -13.25
CA ALA A 70 -4.60 4.97 -12.36
C ALA A 70 -4.51 5.39 -10.89
N TYR A 71 -5.04 4.54 -10.00
CA TYR A 71 -4.63 4.57 -8.60
C TYR A 71 -3.23 3.98 -8.50
N ASN A 72 -2.40 4.55 -7.64
CA ASN A 72 -1.08 4.00 -7.38
C ASN A 72 -0.95 3.60 -5.91
N ILE A 73 -0.64 2.34 -5.64
CA ILE A 73 -0.34 1.90 -4.28
C ILE A 73 1.09 2.33 -3.98
N CYS A 74 1.24 3.30 -3.08
CA CYS A 74 2.54 3.87 -2.75
C CYS A 74 3.27 3.00 -1.74
N TYR A 75 2.59 2.61 -0.66
CA TYR A 75 3.16 1.80 0.40
C TYR A 75 2.11 0.85 0.96
N LEU A 76 2.56 -0.36 1.24
CA LEU A 76 1.81 -1.35 2.01
C LEU A 76 2.83 -2.09 2.85
N PHE A 77 2.63 -2.10 4.17
CA PHE A 77 3.40 -3.02 4.99
C PHE A 77 2.55 -3.56 6.15
N ILE A 78 2.91 -4.76 6.57
CA ILE A 78 2.36 -5.39 7.77
C ILE A 78 3.45 -5.36 8.82
N ASP A 79 3.10 -4.96 10.02
CA ASP A 79 4.01 -4.90 11.15
C ASP A 79 4.68 -6.27 11.37
N ARG A 80 5.96 -6.24 11.72
CA ARG A 80 6.79 -7.44 11.88
C ARG A 80 6.18 -8.51 12.79
N ARG A 81 5.38 -8.08 13.78
CA ARG A 81 4.74 -9.00 14.73
C ARG A 81 3.62 -9.80 14.12
N TYR A 82 3.08 -9.36 12.99
CA TYR A 82 1.86 -9.89 12.39
C TYR A 82 2.05 -10.43 10.97
N GLN A 83 3.28 -10.50 10.47
CA GLN A 83 3.56 -10.98 9.12
C GLN A 83 3.30 -12.48 8.98
N ARG A 84 3.16 -12.94 7.73
CA ARG A 84 2.93 -14.35 7.34
C ARG A 84 1.61 -14.93 7.86
N LYS A 85 0.61 -14.06 8.03
CA LYS A 85 -0.75 -14.45 8.46
C LYS A 85 -1.82 -14.08 7.44
N GLY A 86 -1.41 -13.64 6.24
CA GLY A 86 -2.33 -13.28 5.16
C GLY A 86 -2.90 -11.87 5.22
N TYR A 87 -2.44 -11.02 6.14
CA TYR A 87 -2.97 -9.66 6.28
C TYR A 87 -2.68 -8.78 5.08
N GLY A 88 -1.50 -8.90 4.47
CA GLY A 88 -1.15 -8.11 3.28
C GLY A 88 -2.07 -8.40 2.10
N PHE A 89 -2.32 -9.68 1.84
CA PHE A 89 -3.25 -10.10 0.80
C PHE A 89 -4.66 -9.57 1.05
N LYS A 90 -5.14 -9.73 2.28
CA LYS A 90 -6.48 -9.26 2.65
C LYS A 90 -6.60 -7.74 2.56
N ALA A 91 -5.55 -7.01 2.97
CA ALA A 91 -5.53 -5.55 2.88
C ALA A 91 -5.64 -5.08 1.43
N ILE A 92 -4.90 -5.71 0.50
CA ILE A 92 -5.00 -5.36 -0.92
C ILE A 92 -6.40 -5.67 -1.46
N GLN A 93 -6.98 -6.81 -1.13
CA GLN A 93 -8.34 -7.15 -1.57
C GLN A 93 -9.36 -6.11 -1.12
N LEU A 94 -9.28 -5.68 0.14
CA LEU A 94 -10.18 -4.66 0.70
C LEU A 94 -9.96 -3.30 0.03
N LEU A 95 -8.71 -2.93 -0.21
CA LEU A 95 -8.41 -1.69 -0.93
C LEU A 95 -8.98 -1.72 -2.34
N LEU A 96 -8.77 -2.79 -3.08
CA LEU A 96 -9.29 -2.92 -4.46
C LEU A 96 -10.81 -2.85 -4.50
N GLU A 97 -11.49 -3.45 -3.54
CA GLU A 97 -12.95 -3.37 -3.44
C GLU A 97 -13.40 -1.92 -3.26
N LYS A 98 -12.72 -1.18 -2.37
CA LYS A 98 -12.99 0.24 -2.16
C LYS A 98 -12.76 1.06 -3.42
N LEU A 99 -11.65 0.83 -4.12
CA LEU A 99 -11.31 1.56 -5.36
C LEU A 99 -12.29 1.25 -6.49
N ARG A 100 -12.77 0.01 -6.60
CA ARG A 100 -13.81 -0.35 -7.57
C ARG A 100 -15.10 0.40 -7.30
N GLN A 101 -15.48 0.59 -6.06
CA GLN A 101 -16.67 1.35 -5.69
C GLN A 101 -16.52 2.84 -5.97
N GLU A 102 -15.32 3.38 -5.83
CA GLU A 102 -15.03 4.79 -6.09
C GLU A 102 -15.15 5.16 -7.57
N LYS A 103 -14.80 4.27 -8.47
CA LYS A 103 -14.96 4.39 -9.93
C LYS A 103 -14.24 5.60 -10.56
N LYS A 104 -13.18 6.08 -9.96
CA LYS A 104 -12.41 7.19 -10.52
C LYS A 104 -11.53 6.73 -11.68
N PHE A 105 -10.85 5.59 -11.50
CA PHE A 105 -10.00 4.96 -12.51
C PHE A 105 -10.34 3.47 -12.61
N ASN A 106 -9.96 2.85 -13.73
CA ASN A 106 -10.16 1.43 -13.97
C ASN A 106 -8.87 0.61 -13.88
N LYS A 107 -7.81 1.20 -13.33
CA LYS A 107 -6.50 0.57 -13.22
C LYS A 107 -5.83 0.94 -11.91
N VAL A 108 -5.10 -0.02 -11.35
CA VAL A 108 -4.25 0.18 -10.17
C VAL A 108 -2.83 -0.21 -10.55
N SER A 109 -1.86 0.63 -10.20
CA SER A 109 -0.44 0.38 -10.43
C SER A 109 0.33 0.30 -9.12
N VAL A 110 1.49 -0.34 -9.17
CA VAL A 110 2.44 -0.41 -8.07
C VAL A 110 3.84 -0.49 -8.63
N THR A 111 4.80 0.20 -8.00
CA THR A 111 6.21 0.13 -8.34
C THR A 111 6.93 -0.72 -7.29
N LEU A 112 7.69 -1.71 -7.74
CA LEU A 112 8.40 -2.64 -6.87
C LEU A 112 9.90 -2.62 -7.17
N PHE A 113 10.72 -2.82 -6.13
CA PHE A 113 12.13 -3.15 -6.32
C PHE A 113 12.27 -4.58 -6.85
N ASP A 114 13.20 -4.79 -7.78
CA ASP A 114 13.50 -6.12 -8.35
C ASP A 114 13.78 -7.17 -7.27
N SER A 115 14.40 -6.76 -6.18
CA SER A 115 14.79 -7.65 -5.08
C SER A 115 13.67 -7.94 -4.07
N ASN A 116 12.50 -7.29 -4.22
CA ASN A 116 11.39 -7.48 -3.29
C ASN A 116 10.49 -8.64 -3.73
N ASP A 117 10.97 -9.87 -3.57
CA ASP A 117 10.25 -11.08 -4.00
C ASP A 117 8.95 -11.30 -3.22
N VAL A 118 8.93 -10.93 -1.95
CA VAL A 118 7.72 -11.08 -1.10
C VAL A 118 6.59 -10.24 -1.65
N ALA A 119 6.85 -8.98 -1.96
CA ALA A 119 5.86 -8.08 -2.54
C ALA A 119 5.43 -8.55 -3.93
N ARG A 120 6.39 -8.95 -4.79
CA ARG A 120 6.07 -9.47 -6.13
C ARG A 120 5.09 -10.63 -6.07
N LYS A 121 5.36 -11.61 -5.25
CA LYS A 121 4.48 -12.79 -5.09
C LYS A 121 3.11 -12.40 -4.58
N LEU A 122 3.03 -11.44 -3.66
CA LEU A 122 1.78 -10.94 -3.11
C LEU A 122 0.92 -10.30 -4.21
N TYR A 123 1.50 -9.39 -5.00
CA TYR A 123 0.78 -8.70 -6.06
C TYR A 123 0.42 -9.65 -7.21
N GLU A 124 1.30 -10.58 -7.58
CA GLU A 124 0.97 -11.62 -8.56
C GLU A 124 -0.21 -12.48 -8.12
N LYS A 125 -0.25 -12.85 -6.84
CA LYS A 125 -1.35 -13.64 -6.28
C LYS A 125 -2.69 -12.91 -6.36
N VAL A 126 -2.68 -11.59 -6.23
CA VAL A 126 -3.89 -10.76 -6.39
C VAL A 126 -4.31 -10.66 -7.86
N GLY A 127 -3.37 -10.80 -8.79
CA GLY A 127 -3.63 -10.71 -10.22
C GLY A 127 -2.90 -9.59 -10.95
N PHE A 128 -2.01 -8.87 -10.28
CA PHE A 128 -1.17 -7.86 -10.92
C PHE A 128 -0.19 -8.50 -11.88
N ILE A 129 0.09 -7.82 -12.99
CA ILE A 129 1.07 -8.23 -14.00
C ILE A 129 2.05 -7.12 -14.27
N ALA A 130 3.30 -7.48 -14.59
CA ALA A 130 4.30 -6.50 -15.02
C ALA A 130 3.85 -5.87 -16.35
N ASN A 131 3.98 -4.54 -16.47
CA ASN A 131 3.53 -3.81 -17.66
C ASN A 131 4.65 -3.49 -18.64
N GLY A 132 5.88 -3.91 -18.36
CA GLY A 132 7.05 -3.68 -19.20
C GLY A 132 7.82 -2.41 -18.88
N TYR A 133 7.31 -1.54 -18.02
CA TYR A 133 8.03 -0.35 -17.58
C TYR A 133 9.01 -0.72 -16.47
N SER A 134 10.27 -0.29 -16.62
CA SER A 134 11.29 -0.44 -15.59
C SER A 134 12.24 0.75 -15.63
N PHE A 135 12.80 1.08 -14.48
CA PHE A 135 13.80 2.12 -14.32
C PHE A 135 14.75 1.75 -13.17
N GLU A 136 16.05 1.64 -13.50
CA GLU A 136 17.06 1.18 -12.55
C GLU A 136 16.70 -0.20 -11.98
N ASP A 137 16.54 -0.31 -10.65
CA ASP A 137 16.22 -1.54 -9.94
C ASP A 137 14.74 -1.67 -9.59
N GLU A 138 13.88 -0.87 -10.23
CA GLU A 138 12.45 -0.86 -10.02
C GLU A 138 11.69 -1.22 -11.29
N TYR A 139 10.50 -1.76 -11.13
CA TYR A 139 9.58 -2.04 -12.23
C TYR A 139 8.13 -1.88 -11.77
N ASP A 140 7.24 -1.68 -12.74
CA ASP A 140 5.82 -1.48 -12.47
C ASP A 140 5.01 -2.74 -12.74
N MET A 141 4.02 -2.97 -11.87
CA MET A 141 2.95 -3.93 -12.09
C MET A 141 1.61 -3.20 -12.11
N GLU A 142 0.63 -3.77 -12.80
CA GLU A 142 -0.70 -3.16 -12.86
C GLU A 142 -1.81 -4.22 -12.86
N LEU A 143 -3.00 -3.77 -12.45
CA LEU A 143 -4.20 -4.57 -12.40
C LEU A 143 -5.36 -3.74 -12.96
N SER A 144 -6.11 -4.31 -13.90
CA SER A 144 -7.38 -3.73 -14.35
C SER A 144 -8.48 -4.04 -13.35
N ILE A 145 -9.26 -3.04 -12.99
CA ILE A 145 -10.33 -3.18 -12.00
C ILE A 145 -11.71 -2.74 -12.52
#